data_7c01fdf3c62afaa6111b19da93a8be1d
#
_entry.id   7c01fdf3c62afaa6111b19da93a8be1d
#
_cell.length_a   1.000
_cell.length_b   1.000
_cell.length_c   1.000
_cell.angle_alpha   90.00
_cell.angle_beta   90.00
_cell.angle_gamma   90.00
#
_symmetry.space_group_name_H-M   'P 1'
#
loop_
_entity.id
_entity.type
_entity.pdbx_description
1 polymer ?
#
loop_
_entity_poly.entity_id
_entity_poly.type
_entity_poly.pdbx_seq_one_letter_code
_entity_poly.pdbx_strand_id
1 'polypeptide(L)'
;MDITPPLPGRRKSEDAMKYLVFAAGVIGASAASAVWADTPELTVYTYDSFVSDWGPGPQIEAAFEKQCGCDLKLVGAGDGAALLARLKLEGARTGADIVLGLDTNLTAAARETGLFAQHDADAVFDMPIDWKDDTFVPYDWGYFAFVHNADLTPPQDFLELARSDLKIVIQDPRSSTPGLGLLMWVKAAYGPDAAGVWEDLADNIVTVTKGWSEAYGLFLEGEADMVLSYTTSPAYHLIAEDDASKAAAAFDEGHYMQVEVAGKIAGSDQPELADRFLEFMVSDAFQSVIPTTNWMYPAVLPEAGLPEAFDLLVEPRNSLLFDAEQAAAIRDESLAEWLAALSR
;
A
#
# COMPACT_ATOMS: atom_id res chain seq x y z
N MET A 1 -58.80 42.39 18.12
CA MET A 1 -59.93 42.61 17.19
C MET A 1 -60.16 41.33 16.48
N ASP A 2 -61.14 40.70 16.98
CA ASP A 2 -61.99 39.60 16.58
C ASP A 2 -62.61 39.84 15.20
N ILE A 3 -62.71 38.85 14.37
CA ILE A 3 -63.90 38.64 13.49
C ILE A 3 -63.79 37.27 12.78
N THR A 4 -64.51 36.32 13.33
CA THR A 4 -65.02 35.16 12.57
C THR A 4 -66.44 35.51 12.04
N PRO A 5 -66.87 35.02 10.91
CA PRO A 5 -68.21 34.42 10.76
C PRO A 5 -68.32 33.28 9.71
N PRO A 6 -69.57 32.77 9.48
CA PRO A 6 -70.05 31.52 10.03
C PRO A 6 -70.46 30.48 8.94
N LEU A 7 -70.71 29.25 9.37
CA LEU A 7 -71.31 28.17 8.57
C LEU A 7 -72.81 28.45 8.27
N PRO A 8 -73.34 27.93 7.13
CA PRO A 8 -74.59 27.19 7.12
C PRO A 8 -74.52 25.93 6.24
N GLY A 9 -75.21 24.87 6.40
CA GLY A 9 -76.52 24.56 6.78
C GLY A 9 -76.92 23.25 6.08
N ARG A 10 -77.23 22.24 6.84
CA ARG A 10 -77.76 20.94 6.39
C ARG A 10 -79.07 21.04 5.51
N ARG A 11 -79.11 20.24 4.42
CA ARG A 11 -80.44 19.70 3.95
C ARG A 11 -80.29 18.25 3.62
N LYS A 12 -81.15 17.45 4.22
CA LYS A 12 -81.50 16.04 3.88
C LYS A 12 -82.44 16.05 2.66
N SER A 13 -82.26 15.05 1.78
CA SER A 13 -83.37 14.45 1.08
C SER A 13 -83.07 13.00 0.69
N GLU A 14 -83.94 12.13 1.13
CA GLU A 14 -83.96 10.71 0.89
C GLU A 14 -84.45 10.40 -0.55
N ASP A 15 -84.15 9.14 -0.92
CA ASP A 15 -84.76 8.30 -1.90
C ASP A 15 -84.16 8.12 -3.28
N ALA A 16 -83.61 6.98 -3.52
CA ALA A 16 -84.14 5.92 -4.45
C ALA A 16 -83.11 4.88 -4.82
N MET A 17 -83.38 3.71 -4.40
CA MET A 17 -82.70 2.43 -4.65
C MET A 17 -82.81 2.05 -6.12
N LYS A 18 -81.66 1.85 -6.84
CA LYS A 18 -81.55 1.03 -8.04
C LYS A 18 -80.29 0.23 -8.05
N TYR A 19 -80.43 -1.06 -7.96
CA TYR A 19 -79.28 -2.02 -8.06
C TYR A 19 -78.64 -1.94 -9.45
N LEU A 20 -77.36 -1.70 -9.47
CA LEU A 20 -76.48 -1.99 -10.63
C LEU A 20 -75.38 -2.87 -10.16
N VAL A 21 -75.36 -4.10 -10.57
CA VAL A 21 -74.23 -5.05 -10.34
C VAL A 21 -73.13 -4.63 -11.28
N PHE A 22 -72.02 -4.11 -10.72
CA PHE A 22 -70.76 -3.94 -11.43
C PHE A 22 -69.77 -5.00 -10.97
N ALA A 23 -69.42 -5.87 -11.90
CA ALA A 23 -68.34 -6.84 -11.75
C ALA A 23 -66.98 -6.02 -11.59
N ALA A 24 -66.47 -5.96 -10.40
CA ALA A 24 -65.15 -5.41 -10.15
C ALA A 24 -64.06 -6.41 -10.57
N GLY A 25 -63.48 -6.22 -11.74
CA GLY A 25 -62.26 -6.89 -12.14
C GLY A 25 -61.12 -6.40 -11.25
N VAL A 26 -60.61 -7.29 -10.40
CA VAL A 26 -59.39 -7.05 -9.60
C VAL A 26 -58.21 -7.12 -10.56
N ILE A 27 -57.75 -5.95 -11.04
CA ILE A 27 -56.44 -5.82 -11.68
C ILE A 27 -55.43 -5.87 -10.54
N GLY A 28 -54.84 -7.03 -10.31
CA GLY A 28 -53.71 -7.21 -9.43
C GLY A 28 -52.48 -6.47 -10.01
N ALA A 29 -52.23 -5.25 -9.57
CA ALA A 29 -50.96 -4.57 -9.79
C ALA A 29 -49.88 -5.30 -8.97
N SER A 30 -49.15 -6.20 -9.63
CA SER A 30 -47.91 -6.73 -9.08
C SER A 30 -46.94 -5.58 -8.98
N ALA A 31 -46.84 -4.97 -7.78
CA ALA A 31 -45.71 -4.09 -7.45
C ALA A 31 -44.45 -4.97 -7.44
N ALA A 32 -43.72 -4.95 -8.53
CA ALA A 32 -42.36 -5.45 -8.54
C ALA A 32 -41.61 -4.54 -7.56
N SER A 33 -41.33 -5.02 -6.35
CA SER A 33 -40.38 -4.41 -5.44
C SER A 33 -39.04 -4.41 -6.17
N ALA A 34 -38.56 -3.24 -6.60
CA ALA A 34 -37.21 -3.10 -7.03
C ALA A 34 -36.36 -3.43 -5.78
N VAL A 35 -35.80 -4.63 -5.74
CA VAL A 35 -34.73 -4.97 -4.84
C VAL A 35 -33.57 -4.10 -5.31
N TRP A 36 -33.26 -3.04 -4.59
CA TRP A 36 -32.01 -2.34 -4.74
C TRP A 36 -30.96 -3.36 -4.33
N ALA A 37 -30.24 -3.92 -5.28
CA ALA A 37 -29.06 -4.70 -4.97
C ALA A 37 -28.08 -3.72 -4.31
N ASP A 38 -27.64 -4.05 -3.09
CA ASP A 38 -26.58 -3.30 -2.45
C ASP A 38 -25.38 -3.30 -3.38
N THR A 39 -24.75 -2.15 -3.55
CA THR A 39 -23.50 -2.04 -4.32
C THR A 39 -22.47 -3.00 -3.70
N PRO A 40 -21.88 -3.92 -4.46
CA PRO A 40 -20.87 -4.82 -3.90
C PRO A 40 -19.70 -4.01 -3.34
N GLU A 41 -19.26 -4.33 -2.13
CA GLU A 41 -18.10 -3.70 -1.48
C GLU A 41 -16.89 -4.65 -1.57
N LEU A 42 -15.72 -4.13 -1.97
CA LEU A 42 -14.44 -4.82 -1.91
C LEU A 42 -13.55 -4.13 -0.87
N THR A 43 -13.14 -4.85 0.16
CA THR A 43 -12.27 -4.31 1.22
C THR A 43 -10.82 -4.71 0.96
N VAL A 44 -9.94 -3.71 0.78
CA VAL A 44 -8.49 -3.88 0.61
C VAL A 44 -7.77 -3.34 1.83
N TYR A 45 -7.05 -4.20 2.55
CA TYR A 45 -6.12 -3.76 3.58
C TYR A 45 -4.79 -3.38 2.93
N THR A 46 -4.30 -2.20 3.27
CA THR A 46 -3.07 -1.66 2.70
C THR A 46 -2.31 -0.78 3.71
N TYR A 47 -1.22 -0.16 3.31
CA TYR A 47 -0.44 0.70 4.19
C TYR A 47 -0.96 2.14 4.24
N ASP A 48 -0.57 2.85 5.31
CA ASP A 48 -1.14 4.16 5.64
C ASP A 48 -0.84 5.22 4.56
N SER A 49 0.36 5.21 3.96
CA SER A 49 0.70 6.16 2.89
C SER A 49 -0.08 5.91 1.60
N PHE A 50 -0.46 4.66 1.31
CA PHE A 50 -1.26 4.32 0.13
C PHE A 50 -2.64 4.99 0.17
N VAL A 51 -3.28 5.04 1.35
CA VAL A 51 -4.62 5.61 1.54
C VAL A 51 -4.63 7.10 1.85
N SER A 52 -3.47 7.73 1.94
CA SER A 52 -3.36 9.17 2.19
C SER A 52 -3.89 9.96 0.99
N ASP A 53 -4.35 11.21 1.21
CA ASP A 53 -4.89 12.06 0.14
C ASP A 53 -3.89 12.30 -1.01
N TRP A 54 -2.60 12.23 -0.73
CA TRP A 54 -1.50 12.37 -1.69
C TRP A 54 -1.00 11.03 -2.27
N GLY A 55 -1.41 9.90 -1.67
CA GLY A 55 -1.05 8.55 -2.10
C GLY A 55 -1.84 8.07 -3.33
N PRO A 56 -1.56 6.86 -3.80
CA PRO A 56 -2.20 6.29 -4.98
C PRO A 56 -3.66 5.92 -4.77
N GLY A 57 -4.07 5.66 -3.52
CA GLY A 57 -5.39 5.14 -3.16
C GLY A 57 -6.57 5.89 -3.78
N PRO A 58 -6.69 7.23 -3.64
CA PRO A 58 -7.83 7.96 -4.17
C PRO A 58 -8.01 7.84 -5.69
N GLN A 59 -6.90 7.79 -6.45
CA GLN A 59 -6.97 7.64 -7.90
C GLN A 59 -7.32 6.21 -8.31
N ILE A 60 -6.77 5.22 -7.61
CA ILE A 60 -7.02 3.79 -7.82
C ILE A 60 -8.49 3.46 -7.49
N GLU A 61 -9.00 3.94 -6.35
CA GLU A 61 -10.39 3.80 -5.94
C GLU A 61 -11.32 4.32 -7.05
N ALA A 62 -11.17 5.58 -7.45
CA ALA A 62 -12.00 6.18 -8.48
C ALA A 62 -11.94 5.44 -9.84
N ALA A 63 -10.76 4.92 -10.22
CA ALA A 63 -10.57 4.20 -11.47
C ALA A 63 -11.21 2.80 -11.42
N PHE A 64 -11.03 2.07 -10.32
CA PHE A 64 -11.59 0.73 -10.17
C PHE A 64 -13.11 0.76 -10.02
N GLU A 65 -13.66 1.64 -9.18
CA GLU A 65 -15.12 1.79 -9.00
C GLU A 65 -15.85 2.10 -10.30
N LYS A 66 -15.27 2.96 -11.14
CA LYS A 66 -15.80 3.25 -12.47
C LYS A 66 -15.89 2.00 -13.37
N GLN A 67 -14.94 1.07 -13.21
CA GLN A 67 -14.84 -0.14 -13.99
C GLN A 67 -15.70 -1.27 -13.42
N CYS A 68 -15.74 -1.44 -12.10
CA CYS A 68 -16.42 -2.55 -11.45
C CYS A 68 -17.92 -2.27 -11.20
N GLY A 69 -18.29 -1.00 -11.00
CA GLY A 69 -19.61 -0.64 -10.48
C GLY A 69 -19.81 -1.11 -9.03
N CYS A 70 -18.75 -1.15 -8.27
CA CYS A 70 -18.66 -1.56 -6.86
C CYS A 70 -18.20 -0.39 -5.99
N ASP A 71 -18.12 -0.58 -4.70
CA ASP A 71 -17.51 0.29 -3.69
C ASP A 71 -16.16 -0.32 -3.27
N LEU A 72 -15.04 0.39 -3.50
CA LEU A 72 -13.70 -0.03 -3.11
C LEU A 72 -13.32 0.61 -1.78
N LYS A 73 -13.25 -0.18 -0.75
CA LYS A 73 -12.90 0.29 0.59
C LYS A 73 -11.41 0.03 0.90
N LEU A 74 -10.61 1.09 0.83
CA LEU A 74 -9.21 1.03 1.22
C LEU A 74 -9.05 1.26 2.72
N VAL A 75 -8.36 0.36 3.42
CA VAL A 75 -8.19 0.40 4.88
C VAL A 75 -6.71 0.40 5.24
N GLY A 76 -6.22 1.53 5.73
CA GLY A 76 -4.85 1.65 6.25
C GLY A 76 -4.62 0.78 7.49
N ALA A 77 -3.46 0.13 7.56
CA ALA A 77 -3.11 -0.80 8.62
C ALA A 77 -1.63 -0.70 9.07
N GLY A 78 -1.05 0.48 8.96
CA GLY A 78 0.38 0.72 9.17
C GLY A 78 1.18 0.42 7.90
N ASP A 79 2.43 0.01 8.02
CA ASP A 79 3.23 -0.47 6.89
C ASP A 79 3.16 -2.02 6.78
N GLY A 80 3.85 -2.63 5.79
CA GLY A 80 3.70 -4.03 5.42
C GLY A 80 3.88 -5.04 6.56
N ALA A 81 4.85 -4.85 7.45
CA ALA A 81 5.04 -5.76 8.59
C ALA A 81 3.89 -5.64 9.62
N ALA A 82 3.37 -4.43 9.87
CA ALA A 82 2.20 -4.21 10.72
C ALA A 82 0.93 -4.78 10.07
N LEU A 83 0.79 -4.62 8.75
CA LEU A 83 -0.30 -5.18 7.95
C LEU A 83 -0.36 -6.71 8.09
N LEU A 84 0.77 -7.40 7.93
CA LEU A 84 0.84 -8.85 8.12
C LEU A 84 0.56 -9.27 9.57
N ALA A 85 1.04 -8.49 10.55
CA ALA A 85 0.75 -8.75 11.96
C ALA A 85 -0.74 -8.64 12.28
N ARG A 86 -1.43 -7.64 11.73
CA ARG A 86 -2.88 -7.48 11.83
C ARG A 86 -3.60 -8.68 11.23
N LEU A 87 -3.21 -9.08 10.02
CA LEU A 87 -3.81 -10.22 9.34
C LEU A 87 -3.65 -11.53 10.15
N LYS A 88 -2.47 -11.78 10.73
CA LYS A 88 -2.23 -12.92 11.62
C LYS A 88 -3.10 -12.89 12.88
N LEU A 89 -3.34 -11.71 13.45
CA LEU A 89 -4.18 -11.54 14.64
C LEU A 89 -5.67 -11.79 14.32
N GLU A 90 -6.15 -11.29 13.19
CA GLU A 90 -7.54 -11.46 12.75
C GLU A 90 -7.79 -12.91 12.28
N GLY A 91 -6.81 -13.53 11.62
CA GLY A 91 -6.91 -14.87 11.05
C GLY A 91 -8.07 -15.03 10.09
N ALA A 92 -8.79 -16.14 10.16
CA ALA A 92 -9.95 -16.41 9.30
C ALA A 92 -11.15 -15.44 9.53
N ARG A 93 -11.05 -14.51 10.46
CA ARG A 93 -12.08 -13.49 10.71
C ARG A 93 -11.70 -12.12 10.15
N THR A 94 -10.64 -12.07 9.36
CA THR A 94 -10.27 -10.82 8.69
C THR A 94 -11.43 -10.30 7.86
N GLY A 95 -11.60 -8.98 7.85
CA GLY A 95 -12.55 -8.31 6.97
C GLY A 95 -11.95 -7.91 5.62
N ALA A 96 -10.71 -8.29 5.35
CA ALA A 96 -10.09 -8.02 4.06
C ALA A 96 -10.51 -9.04 3.01
N ASP A 97 -10.74 -8.56 1.79
CA ASP A 97 -10.83 -9.39 0.58
C ASP A 97 -9.48 -9.50 -0.11
N ILE A 98 -8.70 -8.42 -0.03
CA ILE A 98 -7.34 -8.31 -0.55
C ILE A 98 -6.43 -7.69 0.50
N VAL A 99 -5.18 -8.11 0.50
CA VAL A 99 -4.07 -7.47 1.21
C VAL A 99 -3.08 -6.96 0.16
N LEU A 100 -2.83 -5.65 0.14
CA LEU A 100 -1.95 -4.94 -0.79
C LEU A 100 -0.86 -4.22 0.00
N GLY A 101 0.42 -4.39 -0.36
CA GLY A 101 1.54 -3.74 0.32
C GLY A 101 2.31 -4.66 1.27
N LEU A 102 2.23 -5.98 1.08
CA LEU A 102 3.28 -6.88 1.53
C LEU A 102 4.46 -6.79 0.56
N ASP A 103 5.65 -7.15 1.02
CA ASP A 103 6.82 -7.22 0.16
C ASP A 103 7.41 -8.64 0.10
N THR A 104 8.41 -8.83 -0.76
CA THR A 104 9.11 -10.11 -0.94
C THR A 104 9.63 -10.72 0.36
N ASN A 105 10.02 -9.89 1.35
CA ASN A 105 10.51 -10.36 2.66
C ASN A 105 9.41 -10.94 3.55
N LEU A 106 8.14 -10.66 3.23
CA LEU A 106 6.98 -11.06 4.01
C LEU A 106 6.16 -12.19 3.36
N THR A 107 6.35 -12.47 2.07
CA THR A 107 5.50 -13.41 1.31
C THR A 107 5.54 -14.83 1.86
N ALA A 108 6.70 -15.37 2.29
CA ALA A 108 6.78 -16.68 2.92
C ALA A 108 5.96 -16.74 4.21
N ALA A 109 6.12 -15.76 5.11
CA ALA A 109 5.37 -15.67 6.35
C ALA A 109 3.87 -15.41 6.14
N ALA A 110 3.50 -14.77 5.03
CA ALA A 110 2.10 -14.59 4.62
C ALA A 110 1.49 -15.92 4.14
N ARG A 111 2.21 -16.70 3.31
CA ARG A 111 1.77 -18.05 2.88
C ARG A 111 1.55 -18.99 4.06
N GLU A 112 2.43 -18.97 5.06
CA GLU A 112 2.30 -19.80 6.27
C GLU A 112 1.01 -19.56 7.04
N THR A 113 0.35 -18.40 6.86
CA THR A 113 -0.95 -18.13 7.48
C THR A 113 -2.07 -19.00 6.92
N GLY A 114 -1.93 -19.50 5.69
CA GLY A 114 -2.97 -20.22 4.95
C GLY A 114 -4.19 -19.37 4.60
N LEU A 115 -4.09 -18.03 4.68
CA LEU A 115 -5.21 -17.12 4.43
C LEU A 115 -5.33 -16.68 2.97
N PHE A 116 -4.28 -16.85 2.17
CA PHE A 116 -4.26 -16.41 0.78
C PHE A 116 -4.71 -17.49 -0.19
N ALA A 117 -5.39 -17.08 -1.26
CA ALA A 117 -5.78 -17.92 -2.38
C ALA A 117 -4.89 -17.66 -3.60
N GLN A 118 -4.88 -18.61 -4.54
CA GLN A 118 -4.25 -18.43 -5.85
C GLN A 118 -5.04 -17.41 -6.68
N HIS A 119 -4.33 -16.72 -7.58
CA HIS A 119 -4.88 -15.76 -8.54
C HIS A 119 -4.67 -16.24 -9.97
N ASP A 120 -5.43 -15.65 -10.91
CA ASP A 120 -5.32 -15.88 -12.35
C ASP A 120 -4.81 -14.63 -13.10
N ALA A 121 -4.39 -13.57 -12.38
CA ALA A 121 -3.85 -12.36 -13.02
C ALA A 121 -2.57 -12.71 -13.78
N ASP A 122 -2.51 -12.30 -15.05
CA ASP A 122 -1.40 -12.55 -15.96
C ASP A 122 -0.93 -11.24 -16.59
N ALA A 123 0.37 -11.00 -16.56
CA ALA A 123 1.00 -9.82 -17.13
C ALA A 123 2.46 -10.09 -17.50
N VAL A 124 2.98 -9.26 -18.39
CA VAL A 124 4.42 -9.17 -18.64
C VAL A 124 4.98 -8.10 -17.72
N PHE A 125 5.71 -8.54 -16.69
CA PHE A 125 6.30 -7.64 -15.71
C PHE A 125 7.61 -7.04 -16.23
N ASP A 126 7.78 -5.73 -16.00
CA ASP A 126 8.98 -4.96 -16.32
C ASP A 126 9.80 -4.72 -15.06
N MET A 127 10.40 -5.79 -14.55
CA MET A 127 11.18 -5.80 -13.32
C MET A 127 12.56 -6.41 -13.55
N PRO A 128 13.59 -6.06 -12.76
CA PRO A 128 14.93 -6.64 -12.87
C PRO A 128 15.01 -8.15 -12.56
N ILE A 129 13.91 -8.74 -12.11
CA ILE A 129 13.80 -10.17 -11.76
C ILE A 129 12.63 -10.82 -12.49
N ASP A 130 12.75 -12.10 -12.79
CA ASP A 130 11.63 -12.92 -13.26
C ASP A 130 10.63 -13.14 -12.11
N TRP A 131 9.36 -12.76 -12.33
CA TRP A 131 8.30 -13.01 -11.33
C TRP A 131 7.49 -14.24 -11.70
N LYS A 132 7.39 -15.17 -10.76
CA LYS A 132 6.57 -16.38 -10.89
C LYS A 132 6.02 -16.75 -9.54
N ASP A 133 4.79 -16.33 -9.30
CA ASP A 133 4.07 -16.55 -8.07
C ASP A 133 2.58 -16.73 -8.37
N ASP A 134 1.96 -17.76 -7.82
CA ASP A 134 0.54 -18.06 -8.03
C ASP A 134 -0.38 -17.50 -6.95
N THR A 135 0.19 -16.85 -5.94
CA THR A 135 -0.51 -16.33 -4.77
C THR A 135 -0.43 -14.80 -4.69
N PHE A 136 0.72 -14.24 -5.07
CA PHE A 136 0.98 -12.81 -4.96
C PHE A 136 1.27 -12.18 -6.31
N VAL A 137 0.59 -11.06 -6.59
CA VAL A 137 0.75 -10.24 -7.79
C VAL A 137 1.58 -9.01 -7.44
N PRO A 138 2.72 -8.76 -8.11
CA PRO A 138 3.50 -7.55 -7.90
C PRO A 138 2.81 -6.36 -8.53
N TYR A 139 2.95 -5.18 -7.92
CA TYR A 139 2.41 -3.95 -8.48
C TYR A 139 3.42 -2.81 -8.58
N ASP A 140 4.45 -2.82 -7.76
CA ASP A 140 5.57 -1.91 -7.85
C ASP A 140 6.87 -2.52 -7.29
N TRP A 141 7.99 -1.82 -7.53
CA TRP A 141 9.29 -2.21 -7.03
C TRP A 141 10.23 -1.00 -6.93
N GLY A 142 11.32 -1.18 -6.20
CA GLY A 142 12.38 -0.20 -6.06
C GLY A 142 13.54 -0.74 -5.24
N TYR A 143 14.46 0.16 -4.88
CA TYR A 143 15.61 -0.16 -4.05
C TYR A 143 15.63 0.74 -2.83
N PHE A 144 15.88 0.18 -1.66
CA PHE A 144 16.10 0.99 -0.45
C PHE A 144 17.34 1.84 -0.61
N ALA A 145 17.27 3.07 -0.12
CA ALA A 145 18.39 4.01 -0.09
C ALA A 145 18.22 5.01 1.05
N PHE A 146 19.32 5.60 1.49
CA PHE A 146 19.25 6.79 2.32
C PHE A 146 19.11 8.02 1.43
N VAL A 147 18.06 8.80 1.70
CA VAL A 147 17.80 10.09 1.04
C VAL A 147 18.40 11.20 1.88
N HIS A 148 19.00 12.19 1.22
CA HIS A 148 19.71 13.32 1.83
C HIS A 148 19.52 14.61 1.04
N ASN A 149 19.91 15.75 1.60
CA ASN A 149 19.98 16.99 0.83
C ASN A 149 21.13 16.92 -0.19
N ALA A 150 20.91 17.40 -1.41
CA ALA A 150 21.84 17.28 -2.54
C ALA A 150 23.20 18.00 -2.33
N ASP A 151 23.28 18.94 -1.38
CA ASP A 151 24.53 19.61 -0.97
C ASP A 151 25.37 18.79 0.03
N LEU A 152 24.80 17.70 0.60
CA LEU A 152 25.53 16.75 1.42
C LEU A 152 26.39 15.85 0.52
N THR A 153 27.63 15.57 0.93
CA THR A 153 28.40 14.47 0.34
C THR A 153 28.04 13.18 1.08
N PRO A 154 27.29 12.25 0.46
CA PRO A 154 26.86 11.05 1.15
C PRO A 154 28.01 10.07 1.35
N PRO A 155 27.94 9.19 2.37
CA PRO A 155 28.83 8.06 2.51
C PRO A 155 28.65 7.08 1.35
N GLN A 156 29.72 6.33 1.02
CA GLN A 156 29.71 5.37 -0.08
C GLN A 156 29.29 3.96 0.35
N ASP A 157 29.27 3.69 1.65
CA ASP A 157 28.91 2.40 2.23
C ASP A 157 28.42 2.56 3.69
N PHE A 158 27.88 1.49 4.29
CA PHE A 158 27.42 1.49 5.68
C PHE A 158 28.56 1.74 6.67
N LEU A 159 29.79 1.28 6.37
CA LEU A 159 30.93 1.46 7.27
C LEU A 159 31.45 2.91 7.23
N GLU A 160 31.37 3.59 6.09
CA GLU A 160 31.66 5.01 5.99
C GLU A 160 30.58 5.84 6.69
N LEU A 161 29.32 5.48 6.54
CA LEU A 161 28.20 6.08 7.29
C LEU A 161 28.43 5.96 8.80
N ALA A 162 28.75 4.78 9.29
CA ALA A 162 29.00 4.52 10.71
C ALA A 162 30.20 5.30 11.29
N ARG A 163 31.20 5.62 10.46
CA ARG A 163 32.38 6.44 10.88
C ARG A 163 32.14 7.93 10.78
N SER A 164 31.02 8.35 10.19
CA SER A 164 30.67 9.76 10.04
C SER A 164 29.92 10.29 11.28
N ASP A 165 29.81 11.62 11.37
CA ASP A 165 28.94 12.27 12.37
C ASP A 165 27.50 12.44 11.89
N LEU A 166 27.14 11.89 10.72
CA LEU A 166 25.83 12.02 10.11
C LEU A 166 24.75 11.36 10.96
N LYS A 167 23.61 12.03 11.07
CA LYS A 167 22.45 11.57 11.80
C LYS A 167 21.41 11.01 10.84
N ILE A 168 20.92 9.80 11.15
CA ILE A 168 19.94 9.11 10.32
C ILE A 168 18.65 8.82 11.09
N VAL A 169 17.54 8.89 10.37
CA VAL A 169 16.24 8.37 10.81
C VAL A 169 15.95 7.11 10.03
N ILE A 170 15.60 6.06 10.75
CA ILE A 170 15.17 4.76 10.19
C ILE A 170 13.81 4.35 10.73
N GLN A 171 13.26 3.28 10.19
CA GLN A 171 11.98 2.73 10.66
C GLN A 171 12.20 1.40 11.40
N ASP A 172 11.24 1.05 12.25
CA ASP A 172 11.25 -0.19 13.02
C ASP A 172 10.97 -1.40 12.11
N PRO A 173 11.88 -2.37 12.00
CA PRO A 173 11.71 -3.55 11.15
C PRO A 173 10.55 -4.46 11.55
N ARG A 174 9.98 -4.26 12.75
CA ARG A 174 8.84 -5.02 13.26
C ARG A 174 7.49 -4.49 12.77
N SER A 175 7.46 -3.27 12.25
CA SER A 175 6.22 -2.62 11.78
C SER A 175 6.31 -2.08 10.34
N SER A 176 7.50 -1.68 9.89
CA SER A 176 7.70 -0.97 8.63
C SER A 176 8.38 -1.82 7.56
N THR A 177 7.95 -1.67 6.32
CA THR A 177 8.58 -2.26 5.13
C THR A 177 10.01 -1.76 4.94
N PRO A 178 10.31 -0.43 4.89
CA PRO A 178 11.68 0.03 4.79
C PRO A 178 12.54 -0.42 5.97
N GLY A 179 12.02 -0.43 7.19
CA GLY A 179 12.76 -0.91 8.35
C GLY A 179 13.18 -2.37 8.22
N LEU A 180 12.27 -3.25 7.77
CA LEU A 180 12.59 -4.64 7.49
C LEU A 180 13.56 -4.75 6.30
N GLY A 181 13.36 -3.94 5.27
CA GLY A 181 14.24 -3.87 4.11
C GLY A 181 15.68 -3.49 4.47
N LEU A 182 15.88 -2.51 5.36
CA LEU A 182 17.20 -2.14 5.87
C LEU A 182 17.85 -3.29 6.64
N LEU A 183 17.07 -4.01 7.45
CA LEU A 183 17.56 -5.18 8.17
C LEU A 183 18.09 -6.24 7.19
N MET A 184 17.35 -6.52 6.12
CA MET A 184 17.75 -7.45 5.07
C MET A 184 18.92 -6.90 4.24
N TRP A 185 18.96 -5.59 3.97
CA TRP A 185 20.03 -4.96 3.23
C TRP A 185 21.40 -5.10 3.93
N VAL A 186 21.47 -4.75 5.21
CA VAL A 186 22.69 -4.92 6.01
C VAL A 186 23.09 -6.40 6.06
N LYS A 187 22.13 -7.32 6.22
CA LYS A 187 22.42 -8.77 6.25
C LYS A 187 22.89 -9.30 4.89
N ALA A 188 22.33 -8.82 3.79
CA ALA A 188 22.72 -9.21 2.43
C ALA A 188 24.11 -8.69 2.07
N ALA A 189 24.47 -7.47 2.52
CA ALA A 189 25.75 -6.84 2.24
C ALA A 189 26.91 -7.42 3.08
N TYR A 190 26.65 -7.72 4.35
CA TYR A 190 27.71 -8.06 5.32
C TYR A 190 27.62 -9.49 5.90
N GLY A 191 26.54 -10.21 5.65
CA GLY A 191 26.38 -11.60 6.09
C GLY A 191 26.59 -11.77 7.60
N PRO A 192 27.59 -12.57 8.01
CA PRO A 192 27.89 -12.82 9.44
C PRO A 192 28.39 -11.57 10.18
N ASP A 193 28.92 -10.56 9.47
CA ASP A 193 29.45 -9.34 10.08
C ASP A 193 28.36 -8.27 10.30
N ALA A 194 27.12 -8.52 9.92
CA ALA A 194 26.00 -7.58 10.03
C ALA A 194 25.78 -7.06 11.47
N ALA A 195 25.94 -7.92 12.48
CA ALA A 195 25.83 -7.51 13.90
C ALA A 195 26.82 -6.39 14.24
N GLY A 196 28.07 -6.49 13.76
CA GLY A 196 29.11 -5.47 13.97
C GLY A 196 28.75 -4.14 13.27
N VAL A 197 28.18 -4.21 12.06
CA VAL A 197 27.70 -3.03 11.33
C VAL A 197 26.60 -2.30 12.11
N TRP A 198 25.65 -3.04 12.70
CA TRP A 198 24.62 -2.44 13.55
C TRP A 198 25.17 -1.78 14.80
N GLU A 199 26.18 -2.41 15.43
CA GLU A 199 26.87 -1.83 16.58
C GLU A 199 27.57 -0.50 16.24
N ASP A 200 28.20 -0.45 15.08
CA ASP A 200 28.91 0.75 14.60
C ASP A 200 27.92 1.86 14.17
N LEU A 201 26.74 1.52 13.59
CA LEU A 201 25.71 2.47 13.16
C LEU A 201 24.86 3.02 14.31
N ALA A 202 24.88 2.40 15.48
CA ALA A 202 23.95 2.74 16.57
C ALA A 202 24.01 4.23 16.97
N ASP A 203 25.20 4.85 16.97
CA ASP A 203 25.40 6.25 17.33
C ASP A 203 24.92 7.24 16.25
N ASN A 204 24.72 6.79 15.00
CA ASN A 204 24.19 7.59 13.92
C ASN A 204 22.65 7.63 13.94
N ILE A 205 21.99 6.60 14.48
CA ILE A 205 20.55 6.47 14.50
C ILE A 205 19.94 7.36 15.59
N VAL A 206 19.35 8.48 15.20
CA VAL A 206 18.75 9.43 16.16
C VAL A 206 17.30 9.10 16.50
N THR A 207 16.59 8.43 15.58
CA THR A 207 15.19 8.06 15.77
C THR A 207 14.86 6.80 14.98
N VAL A 208 14.06 5.93 15.59
CA VAL A 208 13.43 4.78 14.95
C VAL A 208 11.92 5.01 14.96
N THR A 209 11.34 5.27 13.80
CA THR A 209 9.91 5.54 13.69
C THR A 209 9.10 4.27 13.47
N LYS A 210 7.78 4.36 13.67
CA LYS A 210 6.86 3.25 13.44
C LYS A 210 6.71 2.92 11.95
N GLY A 211 6.74 3.93 11.08
CA GLY A 211 6.51 3.80 9.65
C GLY A 211 7.24 4.85 8.82
N TRP A 212 7.13 4.70 7.50
CA TRP A 212 7.87 5.52 6.54
C TRP A 212 7.50 7.00 6.58
N SER A 213 6.19 7.34 6.60
CA SER A 213 5.74 8.74 6.53
C SER A 213 6.27 9.59 7.68
N GLU A 214 6.34 9.03 8.89
CA GLU A 214 6.88 9.71 10.06
C GLU A 214 8.38 9.97 9.91
N ALA A 215 9.15 8.97 9.47
CA ALA A 215 10.58 9.12 9.25
C ALA A 215 10.91 10.19 8.20
N TYR A 216 10.20 10.14 7.07
CA TYR A 216 10.42 11.08 5.99
C TYR A 216 10.04 12.52 6.40
N GLY A 217 8.96 12.67 7.18
CA GLY A 217 8.56 13.95 7.76
C GLY A 217 9.65 14.55 8.66
N LEU A 218 10.23 13.77 9.58
CA LEU A 218 11.34 14.22 10.44
C LEU A 218 12.56 14.68 9.64
N PHE A 219 12.90 13.98 8.56
CA PHE A 219 13.96 14.40 7.66
C PHE A 219 13.65 15.74 6.98
N LEU A 220 12.42 15.93 6.48
CA LEU A 220 12.02 17.19 5.84
C LEU A 220 12.00 18.37 6.84
N GLU A 221 11.75 18.10 8.12
CA GLU A 221 11.82 19.07 9.21
C GLU A 221 13.27 19.38 9.63
N GLY A 222 14.26 18.65 9.11
CA GLY A 222 15.69 18.86 9.37
C GLY A 222 16.18 18.21 10.68
N GLU A 223 15.46 17.22 11.21
CA GLU A 223 15.82 16.52 12.44
C GLU A 223 16.94 15.47 12.21
N ALA A 224 17.28 15.17 10.95
CA ALA A 224 18.37 14.28 10.57
C ALA A 224 18.98 14.68 9.22
N ASP A 225 20.23 14.24 9.00
CA ASP A 225 20.95 14.49 7.76
C ASP A 225 20.47 13.57 6.63
N MET A 226 20.05 12.35 6.98
CA MET A 226 19.60 11.34 6.04
C MET A 226 18.40 10.56 6.61
N VAL A 227 17.56 10.04 5.71
CA VAL A 227 16.43 9.17 6.06
C VAL A 227 16.45 7.91 5.21
N LEU A 228 16.13 6.78 5.81
CA LEU A 228 15.88 5.55 5.06
C LEU A 228 14.61 5.68 4.23
N SER A 229 14.74 5.49 2.94
CA SER A 229 13.67 5.54 1.96
C SER A 229 14.05 4.73 0.71
N TYR A 230 13.89 5.28 -0.49
CA TYR A 230 14.13 4.57 -1.74
C TYR A 230 14.98 5.42 -2.71
N THR A 231 15.66 4.74 -3.64
CA THR A 231 16.36 5.43 -4.75
C THR A 231 15.42 6.29 -5.58
N THR A 232 14.13 5.98 -5.56
CA THR A 232 13.07 6.67 -6.30
C THR A 232 12.48 7.89 -5.56
N SER A 233 12.72 8.03 -4.27
CA SER A 233 12.14 9.12 -3.47
C SER A 233 12.44 10.54 -3.98
N PRO A 234 13.61 10.84 -4.59
CA PRO A 234 13.86 12.14 -5.18
C PRO A 234 12.90 12.52 -6.32
N ALA A 235 12.25 11.54 -6.97
CA ALA A 235 11.26 11.81 -8.03
C ALA A 235 10.06 12.62 -7.52
N TYR A 236 9.64 12.41 -6.26
CA TYR A 236 8.60 13.24 -5.64
C TYR A 236 8.96 14.71 -5.68
N HIS A 237 10.13 15.06 -5.20
CA HIS A 237 10.58 16.46 -5.13
C HIS A 237 10.74 17.06 -6.53
N LEU A 238 11.33 16.30 -7.47
CA LEU A 238 11.51 16.74 -8.85
C LEU A 238 10.18 16.98 -9.58
N ILE A 239 9.19 16.11 -9.41
CA ILE A 239 7.94 16.14 -10.19
C ILE A 239 6.87 16.99 -9.52
N ALA A 240 6.65 16.79 -8.20
CA ALA A 240 5.57 17.47 -7.49
C ALA A 240 5.94 18.84 -6.96
N GLU A 241 7.22 19.08 -6.64
CA GLU A 241 7.68 20.31 -6.00
C GLU A 241 8.61 21.15 -6.89
N ASP A 242 9.02 20.66 -8.07
CA ASP A 242 10.05 21.29 -8.93
C ASP A 242 11.35 21.58 -8.14
N ASP A 243 11.71 20.66 -7.22
CA ASP A 243 12.82 20.77 -6.29
C ASP A 243 13.85 19.67 -6.51
N ALA A 244 15.07 20.05 -6.90
CA ALA A 244 16.22 19.15 -7.06
C ALA A 244 17.13 19.08 -5.80
N SER A 245 16.64 19.53 -4.65
CA SER A 245 17.44 19.59 -3.41
C SER A 245 17.57 18.26 -2.68
N LYS A 246 16.92 17.20 -3.14
CA LYS A 246 16.99 15.86 -2.53
C LYS A 246 17.66 14.88 -3.50
N ALA A 247 18.48 13.99 -2.92
CA ALA A 247 19.18 12.93 -3.64
C ALA A 247 19.16 11.63 -2.82
N ALA A 248 19.40 10.51 -3.48
CA ALA A 248 19.61 9.22 -2.83
C ALA A 248 21.09 8.87 -2.83
N ALA A 249 21.61 8.38 -1.71
CA ALA A 249 22.98 7.91 -1.61
C ALA A 249 23.17 6.60 -2.40
N ALA A 250 24.21 6.52 -3.20
CA ALA A 250 24.59 5.32 -3.93
C ALA A 250 25.65 4.54 -3.13
N PHE A 251 25.27 3.40 -2.55
CA PHE A 251 26.18 2.57 -1.76
C PHE A 251 26.90 1.54 -2.63
N ASP A 252 28.21 1.39 -2.40
CA ASP A 252 29.09 0.51 -3.19
C ASP A 252 28.78 -0.98 -3.00
N GLU A 253 28.20 -1.39 -1.85
CA GLU A 253 27.71 -2.76 -1.61
C GLU A 253 26.55 -3.13 -2.53
N GLY A 254 25.91 -2.16 -3.15
CA GLY A 254 24.66 -2.29 -3.84
C GLY A 254 23.48 -1.95 -2.96
N HIS A 255 22.28 -2.08 -3.50
CA HIS A 255 21.04 -1.75 -2.82
C HIS A 255 20.11 -2.96 -2.76
N TYR A 256 19.39 -3.10 -1.66
CA TYR A 256 18.43 -4.16 -1.49
C TYR A 256 17.13 -3.82 -2.22
N MET A 257 16.71 -4.72 -3.10
CA MET A 257 15.50 -4.59 -3.89
C MET A 257 14.27 -4.91 -3.04
N GLN A 258 13.21 -4.16 -3.24
CA GLN A 258 11.87 -4.45 -2.76
C GLN A 258 10.95 -4.66 -3.95
N VAL A 259 10.06 -5.65 -3.86
CA VAL A 259 8.90 -5.78 -4.72
C VAL A 259 7.68 -5.84 -3.83
N GLU A 260 6.77 -4.88 -4.01
CA GLU A 260 5.49 -4.88 -3.30
C GLU A 260 4.45 -5.71 -4.04
N VAL A 261 3.66 -6.42 -3.27
CA VAL A 261 2.71 -7.39 -3.80
C VAL A 261 1.34 -7.27 -3.14
N ALA A 262 0.33 -7.75 -3.87
CA ALA A 262 -1.00 -7.98 -3.32
C ALA A 262 -1.38 -9.46 -3.42
N GLY A 263 -2.25 -9.89 -2.50
CA GLY A 263 -2.81 -11.24 -2.50
C GLY A 263 -4.28 -11.24 -2.12
N LYS A 264 -5.04 -12.15 -2.73
CA LYS A 264 -6.46 -12.38 -2.48
C LYS A 264 -6.64 -13.26 -1.25
N ILE A 265 -7.58 -12.91 -0.37
CA ILE A 265 -7.94 -13.70 0.81
C ILE A 265 -8.86 -14.86 0.42
N ALA A 266 -8.48 -16.08 0.81
CA ALA A 266 -9.23 -17.29 0.48
C ALA A 266 -10.65 -17.34 1.08
N GLY A 267 -10.86 -16.65 2.21
CA GLY A 267 -12.15 -16.53 2.89
C GLY A 267 -12.98 -15.32 2.46
N SER A 268 -12.59 -14.60 1.39
CA SER A 268 -13.34 -13.45 0.87
C SER A 268 -14.76 -13.81 0.49
N ASP A 269 -15.71 -12.95 0.85
CA ASP A 269 -17.10 -13.06 0.40
C ASP A 269 -17.31 -12.48 -1.02
N GLN A 270 -16.23 -11.84 -1.59
CA GLN A 270 -16.20 -11.19 -2.90
C GLN A 270 -15.11 -11.77 -3.83
N PRO A 271 -14.98 -13.09 -3.98
CA PRO A 271 -13.82 -13.68 -4.66
C PRO A 271 -13.67 -13.24 -6.12
N GLU A 272 -14.79 -13.11 -6.87
CA GLU A 272 -14.78 -12.66 -8.26
C GLU A 272 -14.38 -11.19 -8.40
N LEU A 273 -14.78 -10.34 -7.43
CA LEU A 273 -14.43 -8.94 -7.42
C LEU A 273 -12.96 -8.75 -7.02
N ALA A 274 -12.45 -9.60 -6.12
CA ALA A 274 -11.05 -9.66 -5.75
C ALA A 274 -10.16 -10.06 -6.95
N ASP A 275 -10.56 -11.06 -7.75
CA ASP A 275 -9.85 -11.43 -8.98
C ASP A 275 -9.82 -10.26 -9.97
N ARG A 276 -10.94 -9.59 -10.19
CA ARG A 276 -11.01 -8.38 -11.04
C ARG A 276 -10.12 -7.25 -10.55
N PHE A 277 -9.95 -7.09 -9.24
CA PHE A 277 -9.04 -6.09 -8.69
C PHE A 277 -7.57 -6.46 -8.96
N LEU A 278 -7.19 -7.73 -8.81
CA LEU A 278 -5.82 -8.17 -9.13
C LEU A 278 -5.52 -8.05 -10.63
N GLU A 279 -6.48 -8.33 -11.52
CA GLU A 279 -6.37 -8.06 -12.96
C GLU A 279 -6.26 -6.55 -13.25
N PHE A 280 -7.04 -5.72 -12.55
CA PHE A 280 -6.95 -4.26 -12.66
C PHE A 280 -5.58 -3.73 -12.21
N MET A 281 -4.97 -4.32 -11.17
CA MET A 281 -3.65 -3.91 -10.68
C MET A 281 -2.55 -3.99 -11.73
N VAL A 282 -2.63 -4.92 -12.67
CA VAL A 282 -1.63 -5.06 -13.75
C VAL A 282 -2.03 -4.28 -15.02
N SER A 283 -3.12 -3.54 -14.99
CA SER A 283 -3.57 -2.70 -16.11
C SER A 283 -2.88 -1.33 -16.14
N ASP A 284 -2.87 -0.69 -17.30
CA ASP A 284 -2.37 0.68 -17.46
C ASP A 284 -3.06 1.69 -16.54
N ALA A 285 -4.34 1.50 -16.26
CA ALA A 285 -5.13 2.39 -15.39
C ALA A 285 -4.64 2.40 -13.92
N PHE A 286 -4.09 1.30 -13.43
CA PHE A 286 -3.46 1.23 -12.12
C PHE A 286 -1.97 1.62 -12.21
N GLN A 287 -1.23 1.02 -13.14
CA GLN A 287 0.22 1.12 -13.21
C GLN A 287 0.71 2.54 -13.55
N SER A 288 -0.07 3.32 -14.32
CA SER A 288 0.25 4.72 -14.62
C SER A 288 0.15 5.66 -13.42
N VAL A 289 -0.55 5.25 -12.35
CA VAL A 289 -0.68 6.03 -11.11
C VAL A 289 0.58 5.90 -10.24
N ILE A 290 1.22 4.73 -10.24
CA ILE A 290 2.32 4.38 -9.34
C ILE A 290 3.52 5.35 -9.40
N PRO A 291 4.07 5.72 -10.57
CA PRO A 291 5.28 6.55 -10.63
C PRO A 291 5.11 7.96 -10.05
N THR A 292 3.89 8.49 -10.00
CA THR A 292 3.61 9.89 -9.63
C THR A 292 2.83 10.05 -8.33
N THR A 293 2.47 8.95 -7.66
CA THR A 293 1.76 8.99 -6.37
C THR A 293 2.35 8.05 -5.34
N ASN A 294 2.86 6.88 -5.76
CA ASN A 294 3.61 5.96 -4.89
C ASN A 294 5.13 6.15 -5.01
N TRP A 295 5.58 6.87 -6.05
CA TRP A 295 6.99 7.20 -6.28
C TRP A 295 7.89 5.96 -6.37
N MET A 296 7.38 4.90 -6.97
CA MET A 296 8.06 3.63 -7.19
C MET A 296 8.06 3.29 -8.69
N TYR A 297 8.90 2.35 -9.09
CA TYR A 297 8.82 1.77 -10.42
C TYR A 297 7.58 0.87 -10.50
N PRO A 298 6.71 1.03 -11.52
CA PRO A 298 5.56 0.16 -11.72
C PRO A 298 6.03 -1.25 -12.12
N ALA A 299 5.31 -2.28 -11.69
CA ALA A 299 5.64 -3.67 -12.05
C ALA A 299 5.35 -3.98 -13.53
N VAL A 300 4.40 -3.26 -14.13
CA VAL A 300 4.12 -3.29 -15.57
C VAL A 300 4.33 -1.89 -16.11
N LEU A 301 5.17 -1.73 -17.13
CA LEU A 301 5.46 -0.41 -17.69
C LEU A 301 4.20 0.20 -18.31
N PRO A 302 3.76 1.41 -17.87
CA PRO A 302 2.62 2.09 -18.47
C PRO A 302 2.84 2.42 -19.95
N GLU A 303 1.75 2.53 -20.72
CA GLU A 303 1.81 2.90 -22.14
C GLU A 303 2.51 4.25 -22.38
N ALA A 304 2.40 5.18 -21.44
CA ALA A 304 3.07 6.49 -21.49
C ALA A 304 4.56 6.44 -21.13
N GLY A 305 5.06 5.31 -20.62
CA GLY A 305 6.40 5.20 -20.05
C GLY A 305 6.53 5.84 -18.66
N LEU A 306 7.76 5.94 -18.17
CA LEU A 306 8.06 6.64 -16.91
C LEU A 306 8.22 8.15 -17.13
N PRO A 307 7.93 8.97 -16.09
CA PRO A 307 8.28 10.40 -16.12
C PRO A 307 9.81 10.60 -16.31
N GLU A 308 10.20 11.64 -17.06
CA GLU A 308 11.62 11.97 -17.35
C GLU A 308 12.49 12.10 -16.08
N ALA A 309 11.90 12.47 -14.94
CA ALA A 309 12.62 12.57 -13.67
C ALA A 309 13.19 11.21 -13.18
N PHE A 310 12.62 10.09 -13.63
CA PHE A 310 13.12 8.76 -13.30
C PHE A 310 14.47 8.46 -13.96
N ASP A 311 14.80 9.12 -15.09
CA ASP A 311 16.10 9.01 -15.77
C ASP A 311 17.24 9.65 -14.94
N LEU A 312 16.90 10.48 -13.94
CA LEU A 312 17.85 11.17 -13.07
C LEU A 312 18.12 10.43 -11.76
N LEU A 313 17.40 9.36 -11.49
CA LEU A 313 17.50 8.62 -10.22
C LEU A 313 18.76 7.75 -10.17
N VAL A 314 19.20 7.46 -8.95
CA VAL A 314 20.34 6.56 -8.73
C VAL A 314 19.97 5.15 -9.16
N GLU A 315 20.77 4.60 -10.08
CA GLU A 315 20.75 3.18 -10.43
C GLU A 315 21.79 2.44 -9.59
N PRO A 316 21.38 1.44 -8.78
CA PRO A 316 22.29 0.62 -8.01
C PRO A 316 23.27 -0.15 -8.90
N ARG A 317 24.55 -0.17 -8.53
CA ARG A 317 25.58 -0.98 -9.24
C ARG A 317 25.34 -2.47 -9.09
N ASN A 318 24.81 -2.88 -7.93
CA ASN A 318 24.46 -4.26 -7.61
C ASN A 318 23.05 -4.29 -6.99
N SER A 319 22.25 -5.23 -7.44
CA SER A 319 20.96 -5.55 -6.84
C SER A 319 21.15 -6.66 -5.81
N LEU A 320 20.77 -6.41 -4.58
CA LEU A 320 20.75 -7.38 -3.48
C LEU A 320 19.30 -7.78 -3.22
N LEU A 321 19.04 -9.07 -3.11
CA LEU A 321 17.72 -9.60 -2.79
C LEU A 321 17.87 -11.02 -2.23
N PHE A 322 17.22 -11.31 -1.13
CA PHE A 322 16.96 -12.67 -0.67
C PHE A 322 15.67 -13.18 -1.33
N ASP A 323 15.62 -14.46 -1.66
CA ASP A 323 14.33 -15.07 -1.92
C ASP A 323 13.47 -15.13 -0.64
N ALA A 324 12.18 -15.41 -0.78
CA ALA A 324 11.22 -15.34 0.33
C ALA A 324 11.58 -16.29 1.49
N GLU A 325 12.06 -17.48 1.17
CA GLU A 325 12.46 -18.50 2.13
C GLU A 325 13.75 -18.12 2.85
N GLN A 326 14.72 -17.57 2.13
CA GLN A 326 15.96 -17.05 2.72
C GLN A 326 15.66 -15.89 3.67
N ALA A 327 14.85 -14.91 3.24
CA ALA A 327 14.43 -13.78 4.07
C ALA A 327 13.72 -14.24 5.35
N ALA A 328 12.79 -15.18 5.24
CA ALA A 328 12.09 -15.74 6.39
C ALA A 328 13.04 -16.46 7.35
N ALA A 329 14.02 -17.22 6.83
CA ALA A 329 14.95 -18.00 7.63
C ALA A 329 15.91 -17.14 8.47
N ILE A 330 16.31 -15.96 7.96
CA ILE A 330 17.29 -15.09 8.64
C ILE A 330 16.66 -13.97 9.46
N ARG A 331 15.34 -13.72 9.30
CA ARG A 331 14.64 -12.56 9.86
C ARG A 331 14.78 -12.44 11.38
N ASP A 332 14.53 -13.52 12.12
CA ASP A 332 14.52 -13.48 13.59
C ASP A 332 15.94 -13.25 14.13
N GLU A 333 16.96 -13.87 13.53
CA GLU A 333 18.36 -13.67 13.89
C GLU A 333 18.77 -12.21 13.63
N SER A 334 18.49 -11.69 12.44
CA SER A 334 18.84 -10.32 12.04
C SER A 334 18.13 -9.30 12.94
N LEU A 335 16.87 -9.56 13.32
CA LEU A 335 16.13 -8.71 14.26
C LEU A 335 16.77 -8.71 15.64
N ALA A 336 17.24 -9.86 16.12
CA ALA A 336 17.93 -9.97 17.41
C ALA A 336 19.28 -9.23 17.40
N GLU A 337 20.05 -9.30 16.32
CA GLU A 337 21.28 -8.53 16.10
C GLU A 337 21.02 -7.01 16.19
N TRP A 338 20.03 -6.53 15.46
CA TRP A 338 19.63 -5.13 15.45
C TRP A 338 19.16 -4.63 16.82
N LEU A 339 18.28 -5.40 17.50
CA LEU A 339 17.81 -5.07 18.86
C LEU A 339 18.95 -5.01 19.87
N ALA A 340 19.89 -5.95 19.79
CA ALA A 340 21.06 -5.98 20.70
C ALA A 340 21.93 -4.74 20.52
N ALA A 341 22.16 -4.31 19.29
CA ALA A 341 22.97 -3.13 18.98
C ALA A 341 22.32 -1.83 19.49
N LEU A 342 21.00 -1.67 19.31
CA LEU A 342 20.27 -0.44 19.68
C LEU A 342 19.82 -0.38 21.16
N SER A 343 20.03 -1.45 21.93
CA SER A 343 19.71 -1.50 23.36
C SER A 343 20.87 -1.12 24.29
N ARG A 344 21.96 -0.60 23.75
CA ARG A 344 23.18 -0.25 24.50
C ARG A 344 23.11 1.11 25.16
#